data_24e3062d878829cf366a849038abbc1b
#
_entry.id   24e3062d878829cf366a849038abbc1b
#
_cell.length_a   1.000
_cell.length_b   1.000
_cell.length_c   1.000
_cell.angle_alpha   90.00
_cell.angle_beta   90.00
_cell.angle_gamma   90.00
#
_symmetry.space_group_name_H-M   'P 1'
#
loop_
_entity.id
_entity.type
_entity.pdbx_description
1 polymer ?
#
loop_
_entity_poly.entity_id
_entity_poly.type
_entity_poly.pdbx_seq_one_letter_code
_entity_poly.pdbx_strand_id
1 'polypeptide(L)'
;AINVVTEYFEKLDRQKAAEDEATKKTSGKWTLPFFRSSKPKNEYVINDSRNTDNQFVIATCCHPIPGDPVVGFIDKDGIITVHKKSCPVANSLAATHGESIVSPKWEADEDQSFLASVALDGIDRVGLLNEITKYISYVMKVNLQRLVFESKDSIFKGEMDLMVHDKKSLEGL
;
A
#
# COMPACT_ATOMS: atom_id res chain seq x y z
N ALA A 1 20.19 -14.89 3.64
CA ALA A 1 18.78 -15.30 3.72
C ALA A 1 17.80 -14.29 3.09
N ILE A 2 18.30 -13.23 2.45
CA ILE A 2 17.46 -12.20 1.78
C ILE A 2 16.92 -12.68 0.41
N ASN A 3 17.44 -13.75 -0.17
CA ASN A 3 17.12 -14.19 -1.53
C ASN A 3 15.74 -14.83 -1.73
N VAL A 4 15.06 -15.29 -0.70
CA VAL A 4 13.80 -16.06 -0.89
C VAL A 4 12.60 -15.13 -1.12
N VAL A 5 12.60 -13.94 -0.57
CA VAL A 5 11.52 -12.97 -0.72
C VAL A 5 11.59 -12.29 -2.08
N THR A 6 12.79 -11.96 -2.56
CA THR A 6 13.02 -11.37 -3.88
C THR A 6 12.62 -12.32 -5.01
N GLU A 7 12.95 -13.62 -4.89
CA GLU A 7 12.55 -14.65 -5.88
C GLU A 7 11.02 -14.83 -5.98
N TYR A 8 10.30 -14.68 -4.86
CA TYR A 8 8.85 -14.80 -4.86
C TYR A 8 8.17 -13.63 -5.60
N PHE A 9 8.66 -12.41 -5.41
CA PHE A 9 8.14 -11.23 -6.10
C PHE A 9 8.50 -11.22 -7.59
N GLU A 10 9.71 -11.62 -7.97
CA GLU A 10 10.09 -11.77 -9.38
C GLU A 10 9.26 -12.82 -10.12
N LYS A 11 8.83 -13.88 -9.44
CA LYS A 11 7.95 -14.91 -10.00
C LYS A 11 6.53 -14.39 -10.25
N LEU A 12 6.01 -13.55 -9.34
CA LEU A 12 4.70 -12.91 -9.48
C LEU A 12 4.66 -11.89 -10.63
N ASP A 13 5.74 -11.13 -10.81
CA ASP A 13 5.83 -10.15 -11.90
C ASP A 13 5.96 -10.81 -13.27
N ARG A 14 6.67 -11.95 -13.36
CA ARG A 14 6.73 -12.74 -14.61
C ARG A 14 5.40 -13.40 -14.98
N GLN A 15 4.60 -13.80 -14.01
CA GLN A 15 3.25 -14.33 -14.27
C GLN A 15 2.29 -13.26 -14.77
N LYS A 16 2.33 -12.04 -14.22
CA LYS A 16 1.52 -10.91 -14.68
C LYS A 16 1.89 -10.45 -16.09
N ALA A 17 3.19 -10.41 -16.41
CA ALA A 17 3.65 -10.04 -17.75
C ALA A 17 3.23 -11.07 -18.84
N ALA A 18 3.10 -12.34 -18.48
CA ALA A 18 2.64 -13.39 -19.40
C ALA A 18 1.11 -13.34 -19.65
N GLU A 19 0.32 -12.90 -18.67
CA GLU A 19 -1.13 -12.71 -18.82
C GLU A 19 -1.47 -11.49 -19.68
N ASP A 20 -0.70 -10.41 -19.59
CA ASP A 20 -0.87 -9.22 -20.40
C ASP A 20 -0.51 -9.41 -21.88
N GLU A 21 0.40 -10.33 -22.21
CA GLU A 21 0.71 -10.66 -23.61
C GLU A 21 -0.33 -11.60 -24.26
N ALA A 22 -1.00 -12.42 -23.47
CA ALA A 22 -2.03 -13.34 -23.99
C ALA A 22 -3.32 -12.62 -24.43
N THR A 23 -3.61 -11.46 -23.87
CA THR A 23 -4.80 -10.65 -24.19
C THR A 23 -4.66 -9.76 -25.43
N LYS A 24 -3.47 -9.64 -26.03
CA LYS A 24 -3.22 -8.79 -27.20
C LYS A 24 -3.43 -9.46 -28.56
N LYS A 25 -3.82 -10.73 -28.65
CA LYS A 25 -3.88 -11.50 -29.92
C LYS A 25 -5.27 -11.82 -30.45
N THR A 26 -6.33 -11.15 -30.02
CA THR A 26 -7.64 -11.29 -30.67
C THR A 26 -8.28 -9.95 -30.97
N SER A 27 -7.77 -9.24 -31.97
CA SER A 27 -8.46 -8.09 -32.56
C SER A 27 -9.28 -8.52 -33.77
N GLY A 28 -10.45 -9.05 -33.50
CA GLY A 28 -11.54 -9.14 -34.48
C GLY A 28 -12.39 -7.89 -34.38
N LYS A 29 -12.38 -7.12 -35.46
CA LYS A 29 -13.10 -5.84 -35.65
C LYS A 29 -14.61 -6.08 -35.62
N TRP A 30 -15.29 -5.87 -34.49
CA TRP A 30 -16.73 -5.74 -34.41
C TRP A 30 -17.04 -4.34 -33.91
N THR A 31 -17.49 -3.49 -34.83
CA THR A 31 -18.04 -2.18 -34.54
C THR A 31 -19.50 -2.34 -34.12
N LEU A 32 -19.77 -2.29 -32.82
CA LEU A 32 -21.08 -2.08 -32.27
C LEU A 32 -21.26 -0.59 -31.98
N PRO A 33 -22.36 0.02 -32.38
CA PRO A 33 -22.58 1.43 -32.16
C PRO A 33 -23.07 1.70 -30.75
N PHE A 34 -22.48 2.71 -30.14
CA PHE A 34 -23.09 3.51 -29.11
C PHE A 34 -23.27 2.89 -27.70
N PHE A 35 -22.20 2.48 -27.04
CA PHE A 35 -22.16 2.68 -25.60
C PHE A 35 -21.35 3.95 -25.33
N ARG A 36 -22.05 5.03 -25.04
CA ARG A 36 -21.49 6.19 -24.38
C ARG A 36 -20.90 5.67 -23.06
N SER A 37 -19.58 5.48 -22.99
CA SER A 37 -18.92 5.31 -21.72
C SER A 37 -19.13 6.62 -20.95
N SER A 38 -20.09 6.61 -20.05
CA SER A 38 -20.16 7.63 -19.02
C SER A 38 -18.81 7.60 -18.31
N LYS A 39 -18.02 8.68 -18.48
CA LYS A 39 -16.84 8.92 -17.64
C LYS A 39 -17.26 8.66 -16.19
N PRO A 40 -16.51 7.91 -15.40
CA PRO A 40 -16.80 7.77 -13.98
C PRO A 40 -16.85 9.19 -13.41
N LYS A 41 -18.03 9.59 -12.98
CA LYS A 41 -18.30 10.86 -12.33
C LYS A 41 -17.73 10.73 -10.92
N ASN A 42 -16.63 11.31 -10.65
CA ASN A 42 -15.88 11.50 -9.42
C ASN A 42 -14.58 10.69 -9.38
N GLU A 43 -13.54 11.30 -9.90
CA GLU A 43 -12.18 10.90 -9.60
C GLU A 43 -11.90 11.37 -8.17
N TYR A 44 -11.88 10.44 -7.22
CA TYR A 44 -11.52 10.71 -5.83
C TYR A 44 -10.01 10.78 -5.72
N VAL A 45 -9.49 11.95 -5.37
CA VAL A 45 -8.06 12.19 -5.21
C VAL A 45 -7.75 12.35 -3.73
N ILE A 46 -6.87 11.52 -3.21
CA ILE A 46 -6.40 11.62 -1.82
C ILE A 46 -5.34 12.74 -1.79
N ASN A 47 -5.77 13.92 -1.34
CA ASN A 47 -4.92 15.08 -1.17
C ASN A 47 -5.28 15.74 0.16
N ASP A 48 -4.30 15.96 1.03
CA ASP A 48 -4.56 16.44 2.39
C ASP A 48 -4.97 17.91 2.46
N SER A 49 -4.76 18.70 1.42
CA SER A 49 -4.79 20.15 1.60
C SER A 49 -5.87 20.89 0.81
N ARG A 50 -6.56 20.29 -0.15
CA ARG A 50 -7.31 21.07 -1.13
C ARG A 50 -8.69 20.57 -1.53
N ASN A 51 -9.11 19.39 -1.12
CA ASN A 51 -10.46 18.90 -1.40
C ASN A 51 -11.37 19.15 -0.19
N THR A 52 -12.08 20.26 -0.22
CA THR A 52 -13.10 20.64 0.75
C THR A 52 -14.36 19.77 0.67
N ASP A 53 -14.50 18.95 -0.36
CA ASP A 53 -15.73 18.22 -0.64
C ASP A 53 -15.71 16.75 -0.21
N ASN A 54 -14.54 16.12 -0.03
CA ASN A 54 -14.43 14.74 0.42
C ASN A 54 -13.39 14.60 1.53
N GLN A 55 -13.84 14.12 2.67
CA GLN A 55 -12.97 13.85 3.80
C GLN A 55 -12.41 12.42 3.70
N PHE A 56 -11.08 12.28 3.62
CA PHE A 56 -10.41 10.99 3.60
C PHE A 56 -9.90 10.61 4.99
N VAL A 57 -10.07 9.35 5.35
CA VAL A 57 -9.53 8.75 6.57
C VAL A 57 -8.67 7.55 6.21
N ILE A 58 -7.44 7.55 6.66
CA ILE A 58 -6.52 6.43 6.48
C ILE A 58 -6.89 5.31 7.47
N ALA A 59 -7.15 4.11 6.96
CA ALA A 59 -7.53 2.98 7.79
C ALA A 59 -6.38 2.52 8.69
N THR A 60 -6.64 2.45 10.00
CA THR A 60 -5.66 2.06 11.02
C THR A 60 -5.32 0.56 11.01
N CYS A 61 -6.12 -0.28 10.35
CA CYS A 61 -5.87 -1.72 10.26
C CYS A 61 -4.79 -2.10 9.24
N CYS A 62 -4.45 -1.21 8.29
CA CYS A 62 -3.50 -1.52 7.22
C CYS A 62 -2.58 -0.37 6.84
N HIS A 63 -2.80 0.85 7.36
CA HIS A 63 -1.97 2.03 7.14
C HIS A 63 -1.50 2.17 5.67
N PRO A 64 -2.41 2.40 4.70
CA PRO A 64 -2.01 2.63 3.31
C PRO A 64 -1.19 3.91 3.18
N ILE A 65 -0.17 3.85 2.35
CA ILE A 65 0.73 4.98 2.05
C ILE A 65 0.74 5.27 0.55
N PRO A 66 1.16 6.46 0.10
CA PRO A 66 1.29 6.77 -1.31
C PRO A 66 2.14 5.74 -2.06
N GLY A 67 1.60 5.25 -3.19
CA GLY A 67 2.19 4.15 -3.96
C GLY A 67 1.62 2.77 -3.66
N ASP A 68 0.85 2.61 -2.57
CA ASP A 68 0.09 1.38 -2.35
C ASP A 68 -1.17 1.32 -3.26
N PRO A 69 -1.54 0.15 -3.74
CA PRO A 69 -2.84 -0.04 -4.39
C PRO A 69 -3.95 0.03 -3.34
N VAL A 70 -4.83 1.02 -3.48
CA VAL A 70 -5.86 1.32 -2.50
C VAL A 70 -7.28 1.12 -3.01
N VAL A 71 -8.20 0.95 -2.07
CA VAL A 71 -9.66 0.97 -2.25
C VAL A 71 -10.25 1.84 -1.15
N GLY A 72 -11.25 2.65 -1.49
CA GLY A 72 -11.98 3.48 -0.54
C GLY A 72 -13.40 2.95 -0.33
N PHE A 73 -13.93 3.19 0.84
CA PHE A 73 -15.34 2.95 1.18
C PHE A 73 -15.94 4.26 1.65
N ILE A 74 -16.93 4.73 0.91
CA ILE A 74 -17.67 5.96 1.26
C ILE A 74 -18.79 5.60 2.22
N ASP A 75 -18.92 6.35 3.31
CA ASP A 75 -20.02 6.24 4.24
C ASP A 75 -21.17 7.21 3.88
N LYS A 76 -22.22 7.21 4.74
CA LYS A 76 -23.40 8.06 4.55
C LYS A 76 -23.12 9.54 4.74
N ASP A 77 -22.04 9.88 5.43
CA ASP A 77 -21.61 11.25 5.73
C ASP A 77 -20.65 11.78 4.66
N GLY A 78 -20.34 10.97 3.64
CA GLY A 78 -19.42 11.32 2.56
C GLY A 78 -17.94 11.13 2.92
N ILE A 79 -17.63 10.51 4.06
CA ILE A 79 -16.27 10.21 4.49
C ILE A 79 -15.79 8.97 3.76
N ILE A 80 -14.59 9.04 3.18
CA ILE A 80 -13.99 7.91 2.46
C ILE A 80 -12.87 7.30 3.31
N THR A 81 -13.11 6.09 3.81
CA THR A 81 -12.07 5.32 4.50
C THR A 81 -11.22 4.55 3.49
N VAL A 82 -9.92 4.85 3.47
CA VAL A 82 -8.97 4.30 2.51
C VAL A 82 -8.24 3.09 3.11
N HIS A 83 -8.28 1.96 2.39
CA HIS A 83 -7.58 0.72 2.75
C HIS A 83 -6.63 0.28 1.64
N LYS A 84 -5.62 -0.53 1.98
CA LYS A 84 -4.88 -1.32 0.97
C LYS A 84 -5.80 -2.33 0.33
N LYS A 85 -5.69 -2.56 -0.98
CA LYS A 85 -6.46 -3.62 -1.68
C LYS A 85 -6.23 -5.02 -1.11
N SER A 86 -5.06 -5.27 -0.53
CA SER A 86 -4.72 -6.54 0.13
C SER A 86 -5.24 -6.68 1.56
N CYS A 87 -5.91 -5.67 2.11
CA CYS A 87 -6.38 -5.67 3.50
C CYS A 87 -7.54 -6.65 3.70
N PRO A 88 -7.47 -7.58 4.66
CA PRO A 88 -8.57 -8.51 4.96
C PRO A 88 -9.87 -7.80 5.34
N VAL A 89 -9.78 -6.67 6.06
CA VAL A 89 -10.94 -5.86 6.44
C VAL A 89 -11.59 -5.25 5.19
N ALA A 90 -10.79 -4.74 4.25
CA ALA A 90 -11.30 -4.22 2.98
C ALA A 90 -12.03 -5.30 2.16
N ASN A 91 -11.48 -6.52 2.13
CA ASN A 91 -12.11 -7.64 1.44
C ASN A 91 -13.47 -8.00 2.05
N SER A 92 -13.57 -7.99 3.38
CA SER A 92 -14.83 -8.22 4.08
C SER A 92 -15.85 -7.10 3.82
N LEU A 93 -15.41 -5.84 3.84
CA LEU A 93 -16.26 -4.70 3.53
C LEU A 93 -16.74 -4.73 2.07
N ALA A 94 -15.89 -5.10 1.13
CA ALA A 94 -16.27 -5.23 -0.28
C ALA A 94 -17.33 -6.29 -0.52
N ALA A 95 -17.31 -7.37 0.26
CA ALA A 95 -18.32 -8.42 0.18
C ALA A 95 -19.71 -8.00 0.72
N THR A 96 -19.74 -7.06 1.68
CA THR A 96 -20.97 -6.63 2.35
C THR A 96 -21.51 -5.28 1.85
N HIS A 97 -20.65 -4.40 1.38
CA HIS A 97 -20.95 -3.01 1.00
C HIS A 97 -20.37 -2.65 -0.39
N GLY A 98 -20.56 -3.53 -1.37
CA GLY A 98 -20.00 -3.36 -2.71
C GLY A 98 -20.41 -2.06 -3.42
N GLU A 99 -21.57 -1.49 -3.08
CA GLU A 99 -22.09 -0.23 -3.62
C GLU A 99 -21.36 1.03 -3.10
N SER A 100 -20.69 0.91 -1.96
CA SER A 100 -19.93 2.00 -1.32
C SER A 100 -18.46 2.06 -1.76
N ILE A 101 -18.06 1.20 -2.69
CA ILE A 101 -16.68 1.10 -3.14
C ILE A 101 -16.33 2.25 -4.08
N VAL A 102 -15.23 2.91 -3.79
CA VAL A 102 -14.61 3.94 -4.64
C VAL A 102 -13.15 3.59 -4.90
N SER A 103 -12.60 4.12 -5.99
CA SER A 103 -11.19 3.90 -6.36
C SER A 103 -10.44 5.22 -6.27
N PRO A 104 -9.98 5.61 -5.07
CA PRO A 104 -9.23 6.83 -4.91
C PRO A 104 -7.82 6.69 -5.52
N LYS A 105 -7.28 7.83 -5.97
CA LYS A 105 -5.89 7.93 -6.43
C LYS A 105 -5.09 8.76 -5.46
N TRP A 106 -3.82 8.40 -5.26
CA TRP A 106 -2.88 9.22 -4.53
C TRP A 106 -2.43 10.40 -5.38
N GLU A 107 -2.53 11.59 -4.83
CA GLU A 107 -1.81 12.76 -5.29
C GLU A 107 -0.85 13.11 -4.15
N ALA A 108 0.36 12.57 -4.24
CA ALA A 108 1.35 12.73 -3.19
C ALA A 108 1.87 14.17 -3.19
N ASP A 109 1.79 14.82 -2.04
CA ASP A 109 2.54 16.04 -1.75
C ASP A 109 3.86 15.62 -1.06
N GLU A 110 5.00 16.13 -1.53
CA GLU A 110 6.33 15.72 -1.03
C GLU A 110 6.52 16.05 0.47
N ASP A 111 5.73 16.97 0.99
CA ASP A 111 5.81 17.41 2.39
C ASP A 111 5.02 16.53 3.37
N GLN A 112 4.22 15.56 2.86
CA GLN A 112 3.40 14.71 3.70
C GLN A 112 4.10 13.44 4.15
N SER A 113 3.92 13.08 5.42
CA SER A 113 4.45 11.83 5.99
C SER A 113 3.32 10.92 6.45
N PHE A 114 3.43 9.65 6.14
CA PHE A 114 2.46 8.60 6.44
C PHE A 114 3.06 7.55 7.36
N LEU A 115 2.25 7.01 8.25
CA LEU A 115 2.66 5.94 9.14
C LEU A 115 2.71 4.62 8.38
N ALA A 116 3.88 3.99 8.34
CA ALA A 116 4.07 2.64 7.79
C ALA A 116 4.51 1.69 8.89
N SER A 117 3.79 0.58 9.05
CA SER A 117 4.17 -0.48 9.98
C SER A 117 4.87 -1.61 9.23
N VAL A 118 6.06 -1.97 9.71
CA VAL A 118 6.93 -2.98 9.10
C VAL A 118 7.20 -4.08 10.13
N ALA A 119 6.96 -5.33 9.74
CA ALA A 119 7.33 -6.50 10.53
C ALA A 119 8.72 -6.98 10.14
N LEU A 120 9.51 -7.35 11.13
CA LEU A 120 10.87 -7.85 10.99
C LEU A 120 10.99 -9.22 11.65
N ASP A 121 11.69 -10.13 11.01
CA ASP A 121 12.09 -11.40 11.61
C ASP A 121 13.44 -11.89 11.07
N GLY A 122 14.16 -12.62 11.88
CA GLY A 122 15.47 -13.14 11.48
C GLY A 122 16.26 -13.78 12.62
N ILE A 123 17.56 -13.99 12.36
CA ILE A 123 18.50 -14.53 13.33
C ILE A 123 19.04 -13.41 14.21
N ASP A 124 18.88 -13.54 15.52
CA ASP A 124 19.40 -12.57 16.48
C ASP A 124 20.93 -12.69 16.63
N ARG A 125 21.57 -11.55 16.79
CA ARG A 125 23.00 -11.41 17.07
C ARG A 125 23.30 -10.11 17.80
N VAL A 126 24.41 -10.10 18.51
CA VAL A 126 24.86 -8.91 19.20
C VAL A 126 25.06 -7.75 18.22
N GLY A 127 24.44 -6.62 18.54
CA GLY A 127 24.53 -5.39 17.74
C GLY A 127 23.49 -5.25 16.63
N LEU A 128 22.64 -6.26 16.37
CA LEU A 128 21.65 -6.23 15.30
C LEU A 128 20.70 -5.04 15.41
N LEU A 129 20.14 -4.79 16.60
CA LEU A 129 19.23 -3.67 16.83
C LEU A 129 19.89 -2.31 16.56
N ASN A 130 21.18 -2.18 16.94
CA ASN A 130 21.93 -0.96 16.65
C ASN A 130 22.17 -0.77 15.14
N GLU A 131 22.41 -1.84 14.40
CA GLU A 131 22.54 -1.77 12.92
C GLU A 131 21.23 -1.37 12.27
N ILE A 132 20.11 -1.97 12.64
CA ILE A 132 18.78 -1.64 12.14
C ILE A 132 18.46 -0.17 12.40
N THR A 133 18.61 0.30 13.64
CA THR A 133 18.28 1.69 13.99
C THR A 133 19.20 2.70 13.31
N LYS A 134 20.48 2.40 13.16
CA LYS A 134 21.42 3.22 12.40
C LYS A 134 21.04 3.28 10.92
N TYR A 135 20.69 2.16 10.31
CA TYR A 135 20.30 2.12 8.91
C TYR A 135 19.08 3.00 8.67
N ILE A 136 18.03 2.84 9.48
CA ILE A 136 16.81 3.65 9.38
C ILE A 136 17.12 5.15 9.52
N SER A 137 17.88 5.52 10.54
CA SER A 137 18.10 6.94 10.87
C SER A 137 19.10 7.63 9.96
N TYR A 138 20.19 6.96 9.55
CA TYR A 138 21.29 7.60 8.81
C TYR A 138 21.26 7.31 7.32
N VAL A 139 20.84 6.11 6.90
CA VAL A 139 20.82 5.74 5.49
C VAL A 139 19.48 6.13 4.87
N MET A 140 18.40 5.67 5.47
CA MET A 140 17.04 5.97 4.97
C MET A 140 16.56 7.38 5.36
N LYS A 141 17.11 7.95 6.45
CA LYS A 141 16.70 9.25 7.01
C LYS A 141 15.21 9.32 7.33
N VAL A 142 14.65 8.20 7.76
CA VAL A 142 13.24 8.04 8.11
C VAL A 142 13.07 8.14 9.62
N ASN A 143 12.00 8.78 10.06
CA ASN A 143 11.69 8.90 11.48
C ASN A 143 11.04 7.61 12.00
N LEU A 144 11.68 6.99 12.99
CA LEU A 144 11.18 5.82 13.71
C LEU A 144 10.32 6.28 14.88
N GLN A 145 9.02 5.95 14.87
CA GLN A 145 8.11 6.31 15.96
C GLN A 145 7.99 5.24 17.03
N ARG A 146 7.95 3.97 16.62
CA ARG A 146 7.80 2.83 17.52
C ARG A 146 8.68 1.69 17.06
N LEU A 147 9.27 0.98 18.02
CA LEU A 147 10.00 -0.26 17.77
C LEU A 147 9.67 -1.25 18.88
N VAL A 148 9.22 -2.43 18.50
CA VAL A 148 9.08 -3.59 19.36
C VAL A 148 10.04 -4.64 18.85
N PHE A 149 10.83 -5.21 19.75
CA PHE A 149 11.83 -6.20 19.41
C PHE A 149 11.83 -7.28 20.49
N GLU A 150 11.61 -8.51 20.08
CA GLU A 150 11.63 -9.69 20.95
C GLU A 150 12.59 -10.71 20.38
N SER A 151 13.49 -11.23 21.23
CA SER A 151 14.43 -12.28 20.84
C SER A 151 14.21 -13.51 21.70
N LYS A 152 14.06 -14.66 21.05
CA LYS A 152 13.93 -15.96 21.68
C LYS A 152 14.58 -17.03 20.81
N ASP A 153 15.38 -17.91 21.45
CA ASP A 153 16.02 -19.06 20.79
C ASP A 153 16.86 -18.65 19.56
N SER A 154 17.59 -17.54 19.64
CA SER A 154 18.40 -16.96 18.56
C SER A 154 17.59 -16.47 17.34
N ILE A 155 16.27 -16.35 17.48
CA ILE A 155 15.39 -15.75 16.48
C ILE A 155 14.81 -14.47 17.06
N PHE A 156 14.86 -13.41 16.31
CA PHE A 156 14.14 -12.18 16.68
C PHE A 156 12.87 -12.01 15.84
N LYS A 157 11.90 -11.39 16.48
CA LYS A 157 10.70 -10.82 15.84
C LYS A 157 10.55 -9.38 16.29
N GLY A 158 10.16 -8.54 15.39
CA GLY A 158 9.97 -7.13 15.69
C GLY A 158 8.91 -6.49 14.83
N GLU A 159 8.41 -5.38 15.31
CA GLU A 159 7.55 -4.47 14.58
C GLU A 159 8.10 -3.07 14.72
N MET A 160 8.08 -2.30 13.67
CA MET A 160 8.44 -0.89 13.71
C MET A 160 7.46 -0.04 12.92
N ASP A 161 7.19 1.14 13.45
CA ASP A 161 6.36 2.15 12.83
C ASP A 161 7.25 3.31 12.39
N LEU A 162 7.24 3.56 11.09
CA LEU A 162 8.07 4.53 10.40
C LEU A 162 7.21 5.64 9.79
N MET A 163 7.69 6.88 9.81
CA MET A 163 7.08 7.99 9.09
C MET A 163 7.73 8.14 7.72
N VAL A 164 7.02 7.77 6.67
CA VAL A 164 7.52 7.76 5.29
C VAL A 164 6.66 8.63 4.38
N HIS A 165 7.23 9.13 3.29
CA HIS A 165 6.48 9.93 2.31
C HIS A 165 5.75 9.05 1.30
N ASP A 166 6.36 7.94 0.91
CA ASP A 166 5.79 7.02 -0.07
C ASP A 166 6.32 5.59 0.11
N LYS A 167 5.80 4.69 -0.70
CA LYS A 167 6.23 3.29 -0.72
C LYS A 167 7.68 3.13 -1.17
N LYS A 168 8.20 3.99 -2.05
CA LYS A 168 9.57 3.91 -2.54
C LYS A 168 10.58 4.15 -1.42
N SER A 169 10.20 4.96 -0.43
CA SER A 169 11.01 5.19 0.77
C SER A 169 11.24 3.92 1.60
N LEU A 170 10.40 2.88 1.43
CA LEU A 170 10.53 1.58 2.10
C LEU A 170 11.27 0.53 1.25
N GLU A 171 11.43 0.74 -0.05
CA GLU A 171 12.06 -0.25 -0.95
C GLU A 171 13.56 -0.47 -0.67
N GLY A 172 14.16 0.32 0.21
CA GLY A 172 15.55 0.18 0.67
C GLY A 172 15.72 -0.60 1.98
N LEU A 173 14.64 -1.04 2.60
CA LEU A 173 14.64 -1.88 3.81
C LEU A 173 14.78 -3.36 3.40
#